data_60cef24e07d02dda8062d0579d32dd6b
#
_entry.id   60cef24e07d02dda8062d0579d32dd6b
#
_cell.length_a   1.000
_cell.length_b   1.000
_cell.length_c   1.000
_cell.angle_alpha   90.00
_cell.angle_beta   90.00
_cell.angle_gamma   90.00
#
_symmetry.space_group_name_H-M   'P 1'
#
loop_
_entity.id
_entity.type
_entity.pdbx_description
1 polymer ?
#
loop_
_entity_poly.entity_id
_entity_poly.type
_entity_poly.pdbx_seq_one_letter_code
_entity_poly.pdbx_strand_id
1 'polypeptide(L)'
;MSETVQDKVDFLVVANRLPVDRKVDDDGNVSWKSSPGGLVTALEPVMQRKGGAWIGWHGAPDEVVAPFHHDGYDIHPVPLSAQEVEEYYEGFANATLWPLYHDCIVEPVFHREWWDAYQKVNKRFAEQAAEQASTGATVWVQDYQLNLVPKYLREMRPDLRIGFFLHIPFPPIELYSRLPWREELVEGLLGADLVGFQTPGAAANFQRLAKHRPGVTAARGRARTPDGRTVVIHDFPISIDSRGFHELATSEKVQAEAAK
;
A
#
# COMPACT_ATOMS: atom_id res chain seq x y z
N MET A 1 8.36 2.13 33.21
CA MET A 1 8.00 3.57 33.06
C MET A 1 7.09 3.64 31.86
N SER A 2 5.86 4.02 32.11
CA SER A 2 4.77 4.07 31.15
C SER A 2 5.07 5.17 30.11
N GLU A 3 5.29 4.79 28.87
CA GLU A 3 5.25 5.72 27.75
C GLU A 3 3.87 5.68 27.14
N THR A 4 3.18 6.73 27.42
CA THR A 4 2.58 7.71 26.53
C THR A 4 1.59 7.16 25.52
N VAL A 5 0.34 7.53 25.73
CA VAL A 5 -0.68 7.70 24.70
C VAL A 5 0.00 8.39 23.53
N GLN A 6 0.21 7.66 22.42
CA GLN A 6 0.74 8.24 21.19
C GLN A 6 -0.20 9.33 20.71
N ASP A 7 0.32 10.53 20.55
CA ASP A 7 -0.42 11.61 19.89
C ASP A 7 -0.71 11.19 18.45
N LYS A 8 -1.93 11.43 18.00
CA LYS A 8 -2.31 11.19 16.61
C LYS A 8 -1.38 11.93 15.67
N VAL A 9 -1.09 11.33 14.52
CA VAL A 9 -0.09 11.84 13.58
C VAL A 9 -0.74 12.45 12.33
N ASP A 10 -0.03 13.42 11.72
CA ASP A 10 -0.50 14.15 10.54
C ASP A 10 -0.16 13.46 9.21
N PHE A 11 0.72 12.48 9.23
CA PHE A 11 1.14 11.72 8.04
C PHE A 11 1.26 10.23 8.36
N LEU A 12 0.58 9.40 7.56
CA LEU A 12 0.59 7.94 7.69
C LEU A 12 0.90 7.28 6.34
N VAL A 13 1.75 6.28 6.39
CA VAL A 13 1.89 5.28 5.31
C VAL A 13 1.17 4.01 5.73
N VAL A 14 0.35 3.47 4.86
CA VAL A 14 -0.35 2.19 5.06
C VAL A 14 0.08 1.24 3.95
N ALA A 15 0.81 0.20 4.30
CA ALA A 15 1.34 -0.80 3.37
C ALA A 15 1.12 -2.20 3.90
N ASN A 16 1.06 -3.21 3.03
CA ASN A 16 0.87 -4.59 3.45
C ASN A 16 1.93 -5.05 4.46
N ARG A 17 3.21 -4.66 4.26
CA ARG A 17 4.32 -5.01 5.14
C ARG A 17 4.86 -3.78 5.89
N LEU A 18 5.34 -4.03 7.09
CA LEU A 18 6.17 -3.04 7.79
C LEU A 18 7.48 -2.78 7.04
N PRO A 19 8.10 -1.60 7.24
CA PRO A 19 9.39 -1.27 6.63
C PRO A 19 10.57 -1.93 7.35
N VAL A 20 10.30 -2.79 8.32
CA VAL A 20 11.29 -3.44 9.18
C VAL A 20 11.05 -4.94 9.26
N ASP A 21 12.14 -5.70 9.33
CA ASP A 21 12.13 -7.13 9.58
C ASP A 21 12.52 -7.43 11.02
N ARG A 22 11.79 -8.34 11.65
CA ARG A 22 12.10 -8.86 12.99
C ARG A 22 13.31 -9.78 12.92
N LYS A 23 14.29 -9.54 13.76
CA LYS A 23 15.45 -10.43 14.00
C LYS A 23 15.43 -10.89 15.43
N VAL A 24 15.64 -12.17 15.62
CA VAL A 24 15.82 -12.80 16.94
C VAL A 24 17.25 -13.29 16.99
N ASP A 25 18.01 -12.89 18.00
CA ASP A 25 19.37 -13.37 18.23
C ASP A 25 19.38 -14.73 18.96
N ASP A 26 20.57 -15.30 19.13
CA ASP A 26 20.74 -16.60 19.77
C ASP A 26 20.33 -16.60 21.28
N ASP A 27 20.27 -15.42 21.89
CA ASP A 27 19.83 -15.20 23.27
C ASP A 27 18.32 -14.95 23.38
N GLY A 28 17.60 -14.92 22.25
CA GLY A 28 16.15 -14.68 22.17
C GLY A 28 15.75 -13.20 22.18
N ASN A 29 16.69 -12.25 22.10
CA ASN A 29 16.36 -10.84 22.06
C ASN A 29 15.82 -10.46 20.67
N VAL A 30 14.74 -9.69 20.67
CA VAL A 30 14.11 -9.17 19.44
C VAL A 30 14.72 -7.83 19.06
N SER A 31 15.13 -7.70 17.82
CA SER A 31 15.55 -6.44 17.21
C SER A 31 14.84 -6.22 15.89
N TRP A 32 14.71 -4.96 15.46
CA TRP A 32 14.09 -4.58 14.20
C TRP A 32 15.15 -3.96 13.30
N LYS A 33 15.19 -4.38 12.05
CA LYS A 33 16.12 -3.85 11.04
C LYS A 33 15.32 -3.44 9.81
N SER A 34 15.71 -2.35 9.15
CA SER A 34 15.10 -1.91 7.89
C SER A 34 15.05 -3.05 6.89
N SER A 35 13.88 -3.29 6.31
CA SER A 35 13.65 -4.34 5.33
C SER A 35 14.22 -3.94 3.97
N PRO A 36 14.98 -4.81 3.29
CA PRO A 36 15.53 -4.52 1.97
C PRO A 36 14.43 -4.63 0.91
N GLY A 37 13.68 -3.57 0.69
CA GLY A 37 12.60 -3.56 -0.31
C GLY A 37 12.52 -2.24 -1.08
N GLY A 38 12.17 -2.30 -2.37
CA GLY A 38 12.04 -1.12 -3.22
C GLY A 38 11.06 -0.09 -2.67
N LEU A 39 9.95 -0.54 -2.11
CA LEU A 39 8.96 0.34 -1.46
C LEU A 39 9.56 1.04 -0.23
N VAL A 40 10.24 0.30 0.62
CA VAL A 40 10.89 0.85 1.83
C VAL A 40 11.93 1.88 1.43
N THR A 41 12.84 1.52 0.52
CA THR A 41 13.89 2.43 0.02
C THR A 41 13.32 3.72 -0.58
N ALA A 42 12.17 3.64 -1.26
CA ALA A 42 11.52 4.81 -1.86
C ALA A 42 10.83 5.72 -0.83
N LEU A 43 10.23 5.14 0.22
CA LEU A 43 9.41 5.87 1.19
C LEU A 43 10.17 6.28 2.46
N GLU A 44 11.20 5.56 2.86
CA GLU A 44 11.97 5.84 4.06
C GLU A 44 12.48 7.28 4.15
N PRO A 45 13.04 7.90 3.07
CA PRO A 45 13.44 9.31 3.12
C PRO A 45 12.28 10.29 3.31
N VAL A 46 11.06 9.90 2.92
CA VAL A 46 9.85 10.69 3.16
C VAL A 46 9.44 10.57 4.62
N MET A 47 9.44 9.37 5.17
CA MET A 47 9.10 9.10 6.57
C MET A 47 10.08 9.81 7.53
N GLN A 48 11.38 9.70 7.30
CA GLN A 48 12.40 10.37 8.11
C GLN A 48 12.26 11.90 8.12
N ARG A 49 11.82 12.50 7.00
CA ARG A 49 11.62 13.97 6.92
C ARG A 49 10.30 14.44 7.50
N LYS A 50 9.23 13.64 7.38
CA LYS A 50 7.87 14.02 7.79
C LYS A 50 7.57 13.58 9.22
N GLY A 51 8.20 12.52 9.70
CA GLY A 51 7.74 11.80 10.86
C GLY A 51 6.42 11.08 10.55
N GLY A 52 5.62 10.86 11.59
CA GLY A 52 4.31 10.23 11.48
C GLY A 52 4.34 8.74 11.78
N ALA A 53 3.53 7.95 11.09
CA ALA A 53 3.40 6.52 11.37
C ALA A 53 3.41 5.66 10.10
N TRP A 54 3.90 4.42 10.24
CA TRP A 54 3.78 3.37 9.26
C TRP A 54 2.94 2.22 9.81
N ILE A 55 1.87 1.87 9.11
CA ILE A 55 0.94 0.80 9.46
C ILE A 55 1.19 -0.37 8.49
N GLY A 56 1.40 -1.58 9.03
CA GLY A 56 1.67 -2.76 8.20
C GLY A 56 1.73 -4.06 9.00
N TRP A 57 1.71 -5.19 8.31
CA TRP A 57 1.94 -6.50 8.91
C TRP A 57 3.45 -6.78 9.05
N HIS A 58 3.86 -7.32 10.20
CA HIS A 58 5.29 -7.57 10.49
C HIS A 58 5.84 -8.87 9.88
N GLY A 59 4.96 -9.70 9.28
CA GLY A 59 5.37 -10.87 8.50
C GLY A 59 5.29 -12.22 9.18
N ALA A 60 5.02 -12.29 10.49
CA ALA A 60 4.74 -13.54 11.18
C ALA A 60 3.22 -13.67 11.44
N PRO A 61 2.57 -14.80 11.06
CA PRO A 61 1.17 -15.01 11.36
C PRO A 61 0.94 -15.32 12.84
N ASP A 62 -0.29 -15.09 13.31
CA ASP A 62 -0.76 -15.38 14.66
C ASP A 62 0.04 -14.70 15.79
N GLU A 63 0.85 -13.70 15.46
CA GLU A 63 1.59 -12.91 16.42
C GLU A 63 1.03 -11.49 16.55
N VAL A 64 0.96 -10.99 17.78
CA VAL A 64 0.61 -9.60 18.09
C VAL A 64 1.84 -8.87 18.57
N VAL A 65 2.21 -7.82 17.88
CA VAL A 65 3.34 -6.95 18.24
C VAL A 65 2.78 -5.59 18.64
N ALA A 66 3.24 -5.09 19.79
CA ALA A 66 2.88 -3.74 20.24
C ALA A 66 3.50 -2.67 19.31
N PRO A 67 2.86 -1.50 19.16
CA PRO A 67 3.47 -0.36 18.46
C PRO A 67 4.81 0.03 19.08
N PHE A 68 5.74 0.49 18.25
CA PHE A 68 7.08 0.91 18.67
C PHE A 68 7.60 2.05 17.77
N HIS A 69 8.62 2.77 18.25
CA HIS A 69 9.30 3.81 17.50
C HIS A 69 10.53 3.24 16.78
N HIS A 70 10.75 3.62 15.52
CA HIS A 70 11.89 3.21 14.71
C HIS A 70 12.29 4.32 13.74
N ASP A 71 13.57 4.68 13.72
CA ASP A 71 14.18 5.63 12.77
C ASP A 71 13.40 6.96 12.57
N GLY A 72 12.81 7.48 13.66
CA GLY A 72 12.16 8.80 13.67
C GLY A 72 10.67 8.81 13.31
N TYR A 73 10.03 7.66 13.23
CA TYR A 73 8.58 7.52 13.04
C TYR A 73 8.01 6.31 13.79
N ASP A 74 6.70 6.29 13.97
CA ASP A 74 6.01 5.26 14.72
C ASP A 74 5.63 4.08 13.82
N ILE A 75 5.78 2.88 14.34
CA ILE A 75 5.40 1.63 13.68
C ILE A 75 4.17 1.05 14.36
N HIS A 76 3.12 0.80 13.58
CA HIS A 76 1.88 0.19 14.04
C HIS A 76 1.65 -1.14 13.34
N PRO A 77 1.99 -2.27 13.99
CA PRO A 77 1.79 -3.60 13.43
C PRO A 77 0.31 -3.97 13.35
N VAL A 78 -0.12 -4.47 12.19
CA VAL A 78 -1.45 -5.06 11.99
C VAL A 78 -1.30 -6.58 12.08
N PRO A 79 -1.91 -7.27 13.06
CA PRO A 79 -1.81 -8.71 13.16
C PRO A 79 -2.66 -9.41 12.08
N LEU A 80 -2.10 -10.47 11.50
CA LEU A 80 -2.81 -11.38 10.59
C LEU A 80 -2.72 -12.79 11.13
N SER A 81 -3.83 -13.53 11.08
CA SER A 81 -3.81 -14.96 11.38
C SER A 81 -3.20 -15.77 10.21
N ALA A 82 -2.78 -17.00 10.46
CA ALA A 82 -2.29 -17.89 9.41
C ALA A 82 -3.32 -18.09 8.30
N GLN A 83 -4.60 -18.22 8.63
CA GLN A 83 -5.69 -18.29 7.67
C GLN A 83 -5.82 -17.00 6.85
N GLU A 84 -5.70 -15.83 7.47
CA GLU A 84 -5.75 -14.55 6.75
C GLU A 84 -4.52 -14.37 5.83
N VAL A 85 -3.35 -14.86 6.22
CA VAL A 85 -2.19 -14.87 5.33
C VAL A 85 -2.44 -15.76 4.11
N GLU A 86 -2.98 -16.97 4.29
CA GLU A 86 -3.32 -17.88 3.21
C GLU A 86 -4.40 -17.30 2.28
N GLU A 87 -5.51 -16.80 2.82
CA GLU A 87 -6.66 -16.38 2.02
C GLU A 87 -6.50 -14.98 1.44
N TYR A 88 -6.05 -14.01 2.24
CA TYR A 88 -5.92 -12.62 1.81
C TYR A 88 -4.64 -12.38 1.01
N TYR A 89 -3.47 -12.81 1.55
CA TYR A 89 -2.18 -12.47 0.95
C TYR A 89 -1.81 -13.44 -0.18
N GLU A 90 -1.67 -14.75 0.13
CA GLU A 90 -1.32 -15.74 -0.90
C GLU A 90 -2.47 -15.97 -1.88
N GLY A 91 -3.69 -16.01 -1.40
CA GLY A 91 -4.90 -16.23 -2.21
C GLY A 91 -5.28 -15.00 -3.02
N PHE A 92 -6.04 -14.08 -2.43
CA PHE A 92 -6.63 -12.98 -3.20
C PHE A 92 -5.61 -12.02 -3.79
N ALA A 93 -4.60 -11.60 -3.01
CA ALA A 93 -3.60 -10.69 -3.53
C ALA A 93 -2.70 -11.36 -4.58
N ASN A 94 -2.09 -12.51 -4.26
CA ASN A 94 -1.04 -13.08 -5.09
C ASN A 94 -1.53 -14.08 -6.14
N ALA A 95 -2.58 -14.86 -5.87
CA ALA A 95 -3.12 -15.83 -6.84
C ALA A 95 -4.31 -15.28 -7.67
N THR A 96 -4.96 -14.17 -7.24
CA THR A 96 -6.04 -13.53 -8.00
C THR A 96 -5.58 -12.21 -8.66
N LEU A 97 -5.22 -11.20 -7.87
CA LEU A 97 -4.95 -9.86 -8.40
C LEU A 97 -3.62 -9.79 -9.15
N TRP A 98 -2.56 -10.31 -8.56
CA TRP A 98 -1.21 -10.16 -9.13
C TRP A 98 -1.08 -10.73 -10.55
N PRO A 99 -1.49 -12.00 -10.84
CA PRO A 99 -1.40 -12.55 -12.19
C PRO A 99 -2.32 -11.82 -13.18
N LEU A 100 -3.50 -11.39 -12.75
CA LEU A 100 -4.41 -10.63 -13.60
C LEU A 100 -3.83 -9.25 -13.96
N TYR A 101 -3.22 -8.55 -13.00
CA TYR A 101 -2.66 -7.21 -13.21
C TYR A 101 -1.41 -7.23 -14.09
N HIS A 102 -0.64 -8.32 -14.06
CA HIS A 102 0.54 -8.51 -14.89
C HIS A 102 0.27 -9.18 -16.25
N ASP A 103 -1.00 -9.48 -16.56
CA ASP A 103 -1.35 -10.23 -17.78
C ASP A 103 -0.53 -11.53 -17.89
N CYS A 104 -0.40 -12.23 -16.77
CA CYS A 104 0.33 -13.49 -16.74
C CYS A 104 -0.38 -14.59 -17.51
N ILE A 105 0.39 -15.52 -18.09
CA ILE A 105 -0.14 -16.72 -18.79
C ILE A 105 -0.86 -17.66 -17.80
N VAL A 106 -0.57 -17.52 -16.49
CA VAL A 106 -1.24 -18.28 -15.43
C VAL A 106 -2.65 -17.70 -15.19
N GLU A 107 -3.65 -18.57 -15.16
CA GLU A 107 -5.02 -18.17 -14.90
C GLU A 107 -5.18 -17.65 -13.45
N PRO A 108 -5.81 -16.48 -13.25
CA PRO A 108 -6.16 -16.01 -11.91
C PRO A 108 -7.21 -16.92 -11.29
N VAL A 109 -7.03 -17.22 -10.01
CA VAL A 109 -7.94 -18.09 -9.25
C VAL A 109 -8.94 -17.23 -8.49
N PHE A 110 -10.22 -17.61 -8.48
CA PHE A 110 -11.30 -16.86 -7.84
C PHE A 110 -11.96 -17.74 -6.78
N HIS A 111 -11.74 -17.38 -5.50
CA HIS A 111 -12.43 -17.99 -4.35
C HIS A 111 -13.17 -16.94 -3.56
N ARG A 112 -14.40 -17.22 -3.15
CA ARG A 112 -15.22 -16.30 -2.38
C ARG A 112 -14.62 -16.04 -1.00
N GLU A 113 -14.10 -17.07 -0.37
CA GLU A 113 -13.46 -17.01 0.94
C GLU A 113 -12.24 -16.07 0.94
N TRP A 114 -11.47 -16.08 -0.14
CA TRP A 114 -10.32 -15.17 -0.32
C TRP A 114 -10.75 -13.70 -0.44
N TRP A 115 -11.85 -13.47 -1.13
CA TRP A 115 -12.44 -12.13 -1.22
C TRP A 115 -12.96 -11.65 0.14
N ASP A 116 -13.65 -12.49 0.89
CA ASP A 116 -14.18 -12.15 2.20
C ASP A 116 -13.04 -11.85 3.20
N ALA A 117 -11.95 -12.62 3.16
CA ALA A 117 -10.73 -12.33 3.92
C ALA A 117 -10.06 -11.01 3.48
N TYR A 118 -9.99 -10.75 2.17
CA TYR A 118 -9.43 -9.51 1.63
C TYR A 118 -10.21 -8.28 2.12
N GLN A 119 -11.52 -8.33 2.11
CA GLN A 119 -12.36 -7.26 2.66
C GLN A 119 -12.13 -7.04 4.16
N LYS A 120 -12.11 -8.13 4.94
CA LYS A 120 -11.91 -8.09 6.38
C LYS A 120 -10.56 -7.49 6.76
N VAL A 121 -9.48 -7.91 6.09
CA VAL A 121 -8.14 -7.40 6.35
C VAL A 121 -8.02 -5.93 5.94
N ASN A 122 -8.50 -5.56 4.74
CA ASN A 122 -8.50 -4.16 4.30
C ASN A 122 -9.26 -3.24 5.28
N LYS A 123 -10.39 -3.71 5.83
CA LYS A 123 -11.14 -2.96 6.84
C LYS A 123 -10.31 -2.74 8.11
N ARG A 124 -9.61 -3.77 8.59
CA ARG A 124 -8.72 -3.67 9.77
C ARG A 124 -7.59 -2.65 9.54
N PHE A 125 -6.97 -2.63 8.36
CA PHE A 125 -5.98 -1.61 8.02
C PHE A 125 -6.57 -0.20 8.01
N ALA A 126 -7.78 -0.04 7.49
CA ALA A 126 -8.47 1.26 7.49
C ALA A 126 -8.84 1.71 8.91
N GLU A 127 -9.32 0.81 9.76
CA GLU A 127 -9.63 1.07 11.17
C GLU A 127 -8.38 1.53 11.93
N GLN A 128 -7.27 0.82 11.76
CA GLN A 128 -6.00 1.20 12.37
C GLN A 128 -5.53 2.59 11.90
N ALA A 129 -5.63 2.88 10.60
CA ALA A 129 -5.28 4.19 10.07
C ALA A 129 -6.21 5.31 10.59
N ALA A 130 -7.50 5.03 10.69
CA ALA A 130 -8.49 5.99 11.21
C ALA A 130 -8.23 6.36 12.68
N GLU A 131 -7.76 5.39 13.46
CA GLU A 131 -7.44 5.57 14.88
C GLU A 131 -6.19 6.45 15.08
N GLN A 132 -5.14 6.22 14.27
CA GLN A 132 -3.86 6.92 14.43
C GLN A 132 -3.82 8.30 13.76
N ALA A 133 -4.71 8.57 12.79
CA ALA A 133 -4.73 9.82 12.06
C ALA A 133 -5.29 11.00 12.87
N SER A 134 -4.57 12.12 12.90
CA SER A 134 -5.09 13.39 13.38
C SER A 134 -6.17 13.94 12.43
N THR A 135 -6.86 15.00 12.85
CA THR A 135 -7.87 15.65 12.00
C THR A 135 -7.20 16.27 10.77
N GLY A 136 -7.70 15.93 9.57
CA GLY A 136 -7.16 16.43 8.31
C GLY A 136 -5.81 15.84 7.90
N ALA A 137 -5.36 14.78 8.57
CA ALA A 137 -4.11 14.08 8.26
C ALA A 137 -4.06 13.57 6.81
N THR A 138 -2.86 13.34 6.32
CA THR A 138 -2.62 12.68 5.04
C THR A 138 -2.31 11.21 5.26
N VAL A 139 -3.09 10.34 4.63
CA VAL A 139 -2.89 8.89 4.65
C VAL A 139 -2.52 8.42 3.25
N TRP A 140 -1.37 7.77 3.12
CA TRP A 140 -0.85 7.29 1.85
C TRP A 140 -0.85 5.75 1.82
N VAL A 141 -1.85 5.20 1.15
CA VAL A 141 -2.07 3.75 1.02
C VAL A 141 -1.26 3.20 -0.15
N GLN A 142 -0.63 2.06 0.07
CA GLN A 142 0.30 1.44 -0.89
C GLN A 142 -0.22 0.09 -1.39
N ASP A 143 -0.26 -0.03 -2.71
CA ASP A 143 -0.27 -1.25 -3.50
C ASP A 143 -1.55 -2.11 -3.45
N TYR A 144 -1.59 -3.11 -4.33
CA TYR A 144 -2.76 -3.93 -4.69
C TYR A 144 -3.35 -4.77 -3.55
N GLN A 145 -2.61 -5.00 -2.50
CA GLN A 145 -3.12 -5.69 -1.31
C GLN A 145 -4.19 -4.87 -0.57
N LEU A 146 -4.20 -3.55 -0.77
CA LEU A 146 -4.98 -2.61 0.03
C LEU A 146 -5.97 -1.74 -0.79
N ASN A 147 -6.47 -2.28 -1.92
CA ASN A 147 -7.35 -1.53 -2.83
C ASN A 147 -8.65 -1.02 -2.20
N LEU A 148 -9.14 -1.66 -1.11
CA LEU A 148 -10.39 -1.25 -0.45
C LEU A 148 -10.16 -0.27 0.70
N VAL A 149 -8.94 -0.15 1.20
CA VAL A 149 -8.61 0.74 2.33
C VAL A 149 -9.05 2.18 2.09
N PRO A 150 -8.84 2.80 0.90
CA PRO A 150 -9.25 4.18 0.69
C PRO A 150 -10.76 4.41 0.87
N LYS A 151 -11.60 3.48 0.41
CA LYS A 151 -13.05 3.56 0.57
C LYS A 151 -13.45 3.44 2.05
N TYR A 152 -12.99 2.41 2.74
CA TYR A 152 -13.31 2.19 4.14
C TYR A 152 -12.84 3.36 5.02
N LEU A 153 -11.64 3.86 4.75
CA LEU A 153 -11.10 5.00 5.47
C LEU A 153 -11.90 6.28 5.22
N ARG A 154 -12.33 6.52 3.98
CA ARG A 154 -13.18 7.67 3.61
C ARG A 154 -14.53 7.63 4.32
N GLU A 155 -15.12 6.45 4.44
CA GLU A 155 -16.40 6.25 5.14
C GLU A 155 -16.29 6.56 6.65
N MET A 156 -15.16 6.19 7.27
CA MET A 156 -14.90 6.44 8.70
C MET A 156 -14.44 7.88 8.98
N ARG A 157 -13.60 8.42 8.10
CA ARG A 157 -12.89 9.69 8.29
C ARG A 157 -12.95 10.54 7.02
N PRO A 158 -14.06 11.21 6.76
CA PRO A 158 -14.24 12.07 5.57
C PRO A 158 -13.32 13.30 5.56
N ASP A 159 -12.74 13.66 6.69
CA ASP A 159 -11.81 14.76 6.87
C ASP A 159 -10.40 14.49 6.34
N LEU A 160 -10.01 13.23 6.16
CA LEU A 160 -8.65 12.86 5.77
C LEU A 160 -8.35 13.15 4.28
N ARG A 161 -7.09 13.42 4.01
CA ARG A 161 -6.51 13.42 2.65
C ARG A 161 -5.94 12.04 2.36
N ILE A 162 -6.53 11.33 1.42
CA ILE A 162 -6.18 9.93 1.13
C ILE A 162 -5.53 9.84 -0.25
N GLY A 163 -4.25 9.45 -0.29
CA GLY A 163 -3.56 9.03 -1.51
C GLY A 163 -3.49 7.51 -1.58
N PHE A 164 -3.58 6.98 -2.78
CA PHE A 164 -3.30 5.58 -3.09
C PHE A 164 -2.26 5.48 -4.20
N PHE A 165 -1.32 4.56 -4.10
CA PHE A 165 -0.34 4.31 -5.15
C PHE A 165 -0.23 2.83 -5.47
N LEU A 166 -0.38 2.49 -6.76
CA LEU A 166 -0.21 1.14 -7.28
C LEU A 166 1.19 0.96 -7.86
N HIS A 167 1.95 0.01 -7.31
CA HIS A 167 3.32 -0.26 -7.72
C HIS A 167 3.44 -1.25 -8.88
N ILE A 168 2.39 -2.04 -9.13
CA ILE A 168 2.32 -3.01 -10.21
C ILE A 168 1.51 -2.46 -11.40
N PRO A 169 1.54 -3.08 -12.57
CA PRO A 169 0.70 -2.66 -13.70
C PRO A 169 -0.79 -2.63 -13.33
N PHE A 170 -1.55 -1.73 -13.96
CA PHE A 170 -3.01 -1.77 -13.90
C PHE A 170 -3.55 -2.22 -15.26
N PRO A 171 -4.31 -3.34 -15.32
CA PRO A 171 -4.68 -3.97 -16.56
C PRO A 171 -5.72 -3.19 -17.36
N PRO A 172 -5.82 -3.44 -18.66
CA PRO A 172 -6.91 -2.91 -19.49
C PRO A 172 -8.27 -3.50 -19.10
N ILE A 173 -9.36 -2.85 -19.53
CA ILE A 173 -10.72 -3.20 -19.15
C ILE A 173 -11.08 -4.65 -19.52
N GLU A 174 -10.56 -5.16 -20.62
CA GLU A 174 -10.81 -6.49 -21.13
C GLU A 174 -10.32 -7.57 -20.17
N LEU A 175 -9.17 -7.37 -19.54
CA LEU A 175 -8.64 -8.26 -18.52
C LEU A 175 -9.33 -8.04 -17.16
N TYR A 176 -9.45 -6.78 -16.76
CA TYR A 176 -10.05 -6.41 -15.48
C TYR A 176 -11.50 -6.90 -15.34
N SER A 177 -12.24 -6.94 -16.45
CA SER A 177 -13.62 -7.42 -16.50
C SER A 177 -13.80 -8.90 -16.14
N ARG A 178 -12.71 -9.67 -16.10
CA ARG A 178 -12.71 -11.07 -15.63
C ARG A 178 -12.88 -11.17 -14.11
N LEU A 179 -12.54 -10.12 -13.35
CA LEU A 179 -12.70 -10.10 -11.89
C LEU A 179 -14.18 -10.10 -11.51
N PRO A 180 -14.65 -11.03 -10.68
CA PRO A 180 -16.01 -11.00 -10.14
C PRO A 180 -16.29 -9.71 -9.35
N TRP A 181 -15.33 -9.26 -8.55
CA TRP A 181 -15.43 -8.11 -7.64
C TRP A 181 -14.79 -6.82 -8.21
N ARG A 182 -14.78 -6.71 -9.54
CA ARG A 182 -14.17 -5.57 -10.26
C ARG A 182 -14.78 -4.22 -9.89
N GLU A 183 -16.07 -4.21 -9.58
CA GLU A 183 -16.79 -2.99 -9.25
C GLU A 183 -16.40 -2.47 -7.89
N GLU A 184 -16.39 -3.35 -6.89
CA GLU A 184 -16.01 -3.05 -5.51
C GLU A 184 -14.57 -2.58 -5.40
N LEU A 185 -13.66 -3.18 -6.17
CA LEU A 185 -12.25 -2.77 -6.20
C LEU A 185 -12.07 -1.38 -6.81
N VAL A 186 -12.77 -1.05 -7.90
CA VAL A 186 -12.75 0.31 -8.47
C VAL A 186 -13.33 1.32 -7.49
N GLU A 187 -14.43 1.00 -6.83
CA GLU A 187 -15.02 1.85 -5.79
C GLU A 187 -14.09 2.02 -4.60
N GLY A 188 -13.35 0.96 -4.23
CA GLY A 188 -12.31 1.00 -3.22
C GLY A 188 -11.30 2.10 -3.50
N LEU A 189 -10.74 2.11 -4.70
CA LEU A 189 -9.75 3.10 -5.13
C LEU A 189 -10.36 4.52 -5.26
N LEU A 190 -11.61 4.64 -5.69
CA LEU A 190 -12.30 5.93 -5.77
C LEU A 190 -12.60 6.58 -4.41
N GLY A 191 -12.37 5.87 -3.30
CA GLY A 191 -12.35 6.45 -1.96
C GLY A 191 -11.19 7.43 -1.70
N ALA A 192 -10.12 7.33 -2.49
CA ALA A 192 -8.97 8.24 -2.41
C ALA A 192 -9.27 9.62 -3.03
N ASP A 193 -8.45 10.62 -2.69
CA ASP A 193 -8.40 11.92 -3.35
C ASP A 193 -7.43 11.90 -4.54
N LEU A 194 -6.41 11.03 -4.47
CA LEU A 194 -5.44 10.81 -5.52
C LEU A 194 -5.15 9.32 -5.68
N VAL A 195 -5.23 8.81 -6.91
CA VAL A 195 -4.80 7.47 -7.30
C VAL A 195 -3.62 7.59 -8.25
N GLY A 196 -2.47 7.15 -7.78
CA GLY A 196 -1.19 7.20 -8.49
C GLY A 196 -0.81 5.85 -9.11
N PHE A 197 -0.14 5.90 -10.25
CA PHE A 197 0.33 4.75 -11.01
C PHE A 197 1.77 4.95 -11.46
N GLN A 198 2.44 3.88 -11.90
CA GLN A 198 3.79 3.94 -12.44
C GLN A 198 3.82 4.48 -13.89
N THR A 199 2.76 4.26 -14.66
CA THR A 199 2.74 4.56 -16.09
C THR A 199 1.48 5.30 -16.53
N PRO A 200 1.56 6.14 -17.57
CA PRO A 200 0.39 6.80 -18.15
C PRO A 200 -0.69 5.81 -18.65
N GLY A 201 -0.25 4.64 -19.15
CA GLY A 201 -1.15 3.59 -19.61
C GLY A 201 -2.01 3.01 -18.48
N ALA A 202 -1.42 2.76 -17.33
CA ALA A 202 -2.12 2.29 -16.12
C ALA A 202 -3.15 3.32 -15.63
N ALA A 203 -2.76 4.59 -15.55
CA ALA A 203 -3.67 5.69 -15.20
C ALA A 203 -4.85 5.81 -16.17
N ALA A 204 -4.59 5.70 -17.49
CA ALA A 204 -5.62 5.72 -18.50
C ALA A 204 -6.58 4.51 -18.41
N ASN A 205 -6.07 3.33 -18.12
CA ASN A 205 -6.88 2.12 -17.93
C ASN A 205 -7.81 2.27 -16.71
N PHE A 206 -7.29 2.71 -15.57
CA PHE A 206 -8.12 2.97 -14.39
C PHE A 206 -9.17 4.07 -14.66
N GLN A 207 -8.80 5.17 -15.34
CA GLN A 207 -9.76 6.21 -15.69
C GLN A 207 -10.91 5.69 -16.57
N ARG A 208 -10.64 4.77 -17.52
CA ARG A 208 -11.68 4.14 -18.33
C ARG A 208 -12.62 3.30 -17.48
N LEU A 209 -12.09 2.49 -16.57
CA LEU A 209 -12.90 1.66 -15.63
C LEU A 209 -13.74 2.52 -14.68
N ALA A 210 -13.17 3.56 -14.10
CA ALA A 210 -13.89 4.49 -13.24
C ALA A 210 -15.11 5.11 -13.95
N LYS A 211 -14.97 5.44 -15.24
CA LYS A 211 -16.07 5.99 -16.05
C LYS A 211 -17.27 5.04 -16.22
N HIS A 212 -17.05 3.74 -16.08
CA HIS A 212 -18.14 2.75 -16.16
C HIS A 212 -18.90 2.59 -14.84
N ARG A 213 -18.48 3.28 -13.77
CA ARG A 213 -19.22 3.25 -12.51
C ARG A 213 -20.43 4.17 -12.57
N PRO A 214 -21.61 3.74 -12.02
CA PRO A 214 -22.81 4.58 -11.98
C PRO A 214 -22.53 5.94 -11.30
N GLY A 215 -22.94 7.01 -11.95
CA GLY A 215 -22.80 8.37 -11.42
C GLY A 215 -21.38 8.94 -11.42
N VAL A 216 -20.39 8.19 -11.92
CA VAL A 216 -19.00 8.67 -12.05
C VAL A 216 -18.77 9.25 -13.44
N THR A 217 -18.21 10.45 -13.50
CA THR A 217 -17.67 11.01 -14.75
C THR A 217 -16.15 11.05 -14.65
N ALA A 218 -15.46 10.60 -15.69
CA ALA A 218 -13.99 10.57 -15.68
C ALA A 218 -13.41 11.08 -17.01
N ALA A 219 -12.52 12.08 -16.91
CA ALA A 219 -11.81 12.66 -18.06
C ALA A 219 -10.55 13.40 -17.59
N ARG A 220 -9.54 13.47 -18.45
CA ARG A 220 -8.34 14.32 -18.29
C ARG A 220 -7.65 14.13 -16.93
N GLY A 221 -7.45 12.87 -16.52
CA GLY A 221 -6.77 12.54 -15.26
C GLY A 221 -7.59 12.83 -13.99
N ARG A 222 -8.91 12.93 -14.10
CA ARG A 222 -9.81 13.18 -12.95
C ARG A 222 -11.07 12.36 -13.09
N ALA A 223 -11.59 11.89 -11.94
CA ALA A 223 -12.93 11.33 -11.82
C ALA A 223 -13.74 12.16 -10.82
N ARG A 224 -15.01 12.39 -11.13
CA ARG A 224 -15.96 13.00 -10.20
C ARG A 224 -16.93 11.92 -9.73
N THR A 225 -16.96 11.69 -8.45
CA THR A 225 -17.78 10.69 -7.79
C THR A 225 -19.22 11.18 -7.53
N PRO A 226 -20.20 10.30 -7.30
CA PRO A 226 -21.60 10.70 -7.08
C PRO A 226 -21.79 11.63 -5.87
N ASP A 227 -20.94 11.54 -4.85
CA ASP A 227 -20.91 12.43 -3.68
C ASP A 227 -20.26 13.80 -3.95
N GLY A 228 -19.83 14.04 -5.21
CA GLY A 228 -19.29 15.32 -5.67
C GLY A 228 -17.80 15.52 -5.45
N ARG A 229 -17.07 14.53 -4.87
CA ARG A 229 -15.61 14.60 -4.73
C ARG A 229 -14.93 14.50 -6.10
N THR A 230 -13.74 15.04 -6.18
CA THR A 230 -12.84 14.87 -7.32
C THR A 230 -11.67 13.98 -6.92
N VAL A 231 -11.49 12.89 -7.66
CA VAL A 231 -10.34 11.99 -7.53
C VAL A 231 -9.35 12.32 -8.66
N VAL A 232 -8.12 12.65 -8.29
CA VAL A 232 -7.02 12.84 -9.26
C VAL A 232 -6.47 11.46 -9.64
N ILE A 233 -6.29 11.23 -10.95
CA ILE A 233 -5.76 9.97 -11.51
C ILE A 233 -4.55 10.34 -12.35
N HIS A 234 -3.35 9.97 -11.90
CA HIS A 234 -2.12 10.38 -12.58
C HIS A 234 -1.02 9.33 -12.44
N ASP A 235 -0.04 9.40 -13.33
CA ASP A 235 1.19 8.62 -13.23
C ASP A 235 2.28 9.43 -12.51
N PHE A 236 3.02 8.71 -11.68
CA PHE A 236 4.19 9.21 -10.95
C PHE A 236 5.27 8.13 -11.00
N PRO A 237 6.06 8.07 -12.08
CA PRO A 237 7.06 7.02 -12.22
C PRO A 237 8.07 7.09 -11.09
N ILE A 238 8.21 6.00 -10.33
CA ILE A 238 9.27 5.87 -9.33
C ILE A 238 10.60 5.76 -10.08
N SER A 239 11.58 6.54 -9.63
CA SER A 239 12.94 6.55 -10.16
C SER A 239 13.92 6.05 -9.09
N ILE A 240 15.17 5.86 -9.49
CA ILE A 240 16.27 5.54 -8.59
C ILE A 240 17.05 6.82 -8.22
N ASP A 241 17.74 6.80 -7.09
CA ASP A 241 18.77 7.80 -6.78
C ASP A 241 19.99 7.58 -7.68
N SER A 242 19.92 8.13 -8.90
CA SER A 242 20.98 8.00 -9.89
C SER A 242 22.32 8.58 -9.42
N ARG A 243 22.29 9.59 -8.54
CA ARG A 243 23.50 10.20 -7.98
C ARG A 243 24.17 9.25 -6.99
N GLY A 244 23.41 8.71 -6.03
CA GLY A 244 23.92 7.75 -5.06
C GLY A 244 24.45 6.49 -5.72
N PHE A 245 23.78 6.00 -6.77
CA PHE A 245 24.27 4.88 -7.57
C PHE A 245 25.57 5.21 -8.30
N HIS A 246 25.70 6.40 -8.85
CA HIS A 246 26.95 6.84 -9.50
C HIS A 246 28.10 6.94 -8.51
N GLU A 247 27.88 7.56 -7.35
CA GLU A 247 28.87 7.68 -6.28
C GLU A 247 29.31 6.30 -5.77
N LEU A 248 28.37 5.38 -5.58
CA LEU A 248 28.65 4.00 -5.19
C LEU A 248 29.48 3.27 -6.28
N ALA A 249 29.07 3.35 -7.54
CA ALA A 249 29.73 2.69 -8.66
C ALA A 249 31.16 3.19 -8.88
N THR A 250 31.44 4.45 -8.56
CA THR A 250 32.78 5.05 -8.69
C THR A 250 33.62 4.92 -7.43
N SER A 251 33.09 4.34 -6.34
CA SER A 251 33.84 4.13 -5.10
C SER A 251 35.01 3.15 -5.30
N GLU A 252 36.15 3.39 -4.62
CA GLU A 252 37.32 2.54 -4.69
C GLU A 252 37.02 1.06 -4.39
N LYS A 253 36.11 0.82 -3.43
CA LYS A 253 35.72 -0.53 -3.04
C LYS A 253 35.04 -1.28 -4.19
N VAL A 254 34.10 -0.65 -4.87
CA VAL A 254 33.36 -1.27 -5.99
C VAL A 254 34.26 -1.44 -7.20
N GLN A 255 35.11 -0.45 -7.51
CA GLN A 255 36.08 -0.54 -8.61
C GLN A 255 37.11 -1.66 -8.37
N ALA A 256 37.59 -1.83 -7.14
CA ALA A 256 38.49 -2.92 -6.79
C ALA A 256 37.83 -4.30 -6.91
N GLU A 257 36.54 -4.41 -6.60
CA GLU A 257 35.79 -5.67 -6.72
C GLU A 257 35.51 -6.02 -8.19
N ALA A 258 35.15 -5.01 -9.00
CA ALA A 258 34.90 -5.17 -10.43
C ALA A 258 36.13 -5.53 -11.25
N ALA A 259 37.33 -5.27 -10.72
CA ALA A 259 38.63 -5.60 -11.38
C ALA A 259 39.13 -7.04 -11.10
N LYS A 260 38.45 -7.80 -10.24
CA LYS A 260 38.73 -9.22 -9.96
C LYS A 260 38.09 -10.14 -10.99
#